data_1b88d6ec2a448d7e84b163d66bfbb617
#
_entry.id   1b88d6ec2a448d7e84b163d66bfbb617
#
_cell.length_a   1.000
_cell.length_b   1.000
_cell.length_c   1.000
_cell.angle_alpha   90.00
_cell.angle_beta   90.00
_cell.angle_gamma   90.00
#
_symmetry.space_group_name_H-M   'P 1'
#
loop_
_entity.id
_entity.type
_entity.pdbx_description
1 polymer ?
#
loop_
_entity_poly.entity_id
_entity_poly.type
_entity_poly.pdbx_seq_one_letter_code
_entity_poly.pdbx_strand_id
1 'polypeptide(L)'
;QYDLYSVSSKYNEESGALISQLGNKDLTWEKTYTTGTGVDVAFFDNRLRASFDWYNKYTSNILYAVPISGLVGVTSMWKNIGEMQNQGFELSIGGDIIRTKDWDWNIEINLGHNKNKLKKLYKTKNAEGQFVEKPIIISDGTSIAGTAKRVLQPGYPCDTYYLKEWAGVN
;
A
#
# COMPACT_ATOMS: atom_id res chain seq x y z
N GLN A 1 8.51 0.14 20.96
CA GLN A 1 8.19 1.57 20.96
C GLN A 1 7.62 1.95 22.33
N TYR A 2 8.00 3.12 22.86
CA TYR A 2 7.56 3.64 24.17
C TYR A 2 6.39 4.61 24.01
N ASP A 3 5.67 4.84 25.12
CA ASP A 3 4.70 5.92 25.21
C ASP A 3 5.40 7.28 25.08
N LEU A 4 4.78 8.20 24.36
CA LEU A 4 5.27 9.57 24.23
C LEU A 4 4.26 10.53 24.85
N TYR A 5 4.79 11.54 25.53
CA TYR A 5 4.01 12.58 26.17
C TYR A 5 4.34 13.95 25.56
N SER A 6 3.31 14.73 25.30
CA SER A 6 3.45 16.14 24.96
C SER A 6 3.33 16.98 26.24
N VAL A 7 4.32 17.84 26.48
CA VAL A 7 4.36 18.75 27.64
C VAL A 7 3.96 20.18 27.28
N SER A 8 3.44 20.40 26.08
CA SER A 8 3.04 21.73 25.59
C SER A 8 1.65 22.18 26.08
N SER A 9 0.89 21.29 26.72
CA SER A 9 -0.45 21.58 27.23
C SER A 9 -0.35 22.32 28.56
N LYS A 10 -1.16 23.38 28.72
CA LYS A 10 -1.26 24.13 29.97
C LYS A 10 -2.69 23.99 30.53
N TYR A 11 -2.78 23.80 31.82
CA TYR A 11 -4.03 23.88 32.57
C TYR A 11 -3.81 24.80 33.76
N ASN A 12 -4.61 25.88 33.84
CA ASN A 12 -4.53 26.90 34.88
C ASN A 12 -3.10 27.45 35.08
N GLU A 13 -2.43 27.81 33.96
CA GLU A 13 -1.04 28.33 33.86
C GLU A 13 0.05 27.30 34.23
N GLU A 14 -0.27 26.13 34.69
CA GLU A 14 0.69 25.08 34.98
C GLU A 14 0.87 24.15 33.76
N SER A 15 2.11 23.67 33.57
CA SER A 15 2.44 22.73 32.49
C SER A 15 1.87 21.35 32.76
N GLY A 16 1.05 20.84 31.83
CA GLY A 16 0.50 19.51 31.87
C GLY A 16 1.18 18.59 30.85
N ALA A 17 1.19 17.30 31.11
CA ALA A 17 1.63 16.28 30.17
C ALA A 17 0.43 15.49 29.64
N LEU A 18 0.27 15.42 28.32
CA LEU A 18 -0.74 14.61 27.65
C LEU A 18 -0.06 13.49 26.86
N ILE A 19 -0.69 12.31 26.86
CA ILE A 19 -0.24 11.20 26.01
C ILE A 19 -0.43 11.63 24.55
N SER A 20 0.67 11.67 23.79
CA SER A 20 0.65 11.96 22.35
C SER A 20 0.72 10.70 21.49
N GLN A 21 1.24 9.60 22.04
CA GLN A 21 1.35 8.32 21.37
C GLN A 21 1.41 7.18 22.38
N LEU A 22 0.66 6.11 22.11
CA LEU A 22 0.77 4.87 22.85
C LEU A 22 1.93 4.01 22.34
N GLY A 23 2.72 3.52 23.27
CA GLY A 23 3.78 2.55 22.99
C GLY A 23 3.21 1.18 22.60
N ASN A 24 3.99 0.46 21.80
CA ASN A 24 3.72 -0.93 21.47
C ASN A 24 5.02 -1.73 21.58
N LYS A 25 5.11 -2.61 22.56
CA LYS A 25 6.31 -3.44 22.82
C LYS A 25 6.48 -4.54 21.76
N ASP A 26 5.38 -4.94 21.12
CA ASP A 26 5.35 -6.00 20.10
C ASP A 26 5.66 -5.48 18.70
N LEU A 27 5.99 -4.19 18.58
CA LEU A 27 6.28 -3.58 17.29
C LEU A 27 7.60 -4.12 16.73
N THR A 28 7.54 -4.65 15.51
CA THR A 28 8.69 -5.19 14.77
C THR A 28 8.94 -4.42 13.48
N TRP A 29 10.13 -4.59 12.91
CA TRP A 29 10.48 -3.98 11.63
C TRP A 29 9.66 -4.59 10.49
N GLU A 30 9.25 -3.74 9.57
CA GLU A 30 8.74 -4.17 8.28
C GLU A 30 9.84 -4.83 7.48
N LYS A 31 9.54 -5.96 6.82
CA LYS A 31 10.48 -6.71 6.00
C LYS A 31 9.93 -6.85 4.59
N THR A 32 10.75 -6.52 3.62
CA THR A 32 10.42 -6.67 2.20
C THR A 32 11.40 -7.64 1.54
N TYR A 33 10.84 -8.66 0.89
CA TYR A 33 11.56 -9.60 0.03
C TYR A 33 11.21 -9.27 -1.42
N THR A 34 12.24 -9.01 -2.22
CA THR A 34 12.07 -8.76 -3.65
C THR A 34 12.78 -9.85 -4.43
N THR A 35 12.05 -10.50 -5.32
CA THR A 35 12.57 -11.43 -6.31
C THR A 35 12.27 -10.86 -7.68
N GLY A 36 13.25 -10.80 -8.56
CA GLY A 36 13.09 -10.32 -9.92
C GLY A 36 14.00 -11.06 -10.86
N THR A 37 13.59 -11.14 -12.12
CA THR A 37 14.40 -11.64 -13.22
C THR A 37 14.10 -10.83 -14.46
N GLY A 38 15.12 -10.54 -15.24
CA GLY A 38 15.00 -9.78 -16.46
C GLY A 38 15.85 -10.39 -17.58
N VAL A 39 15.47 -10.09 -18.78
CA VAL A 39 16.18 -10.46 -20.00
C VAL A 39 16.19 -9.28 -20.95
N ASP A 40 17.39 -8.89 -21.37
CA ASP A 40 17.63 -7.88 -22.39
C ASP A 40 18.20 -8.54 -23.63
N VAL A 41 17.62 -8.25 -24.78
CA VAL A 41 18.08 -8.78 -26.05
C VAL A 41 18.17 -7.67 -27.09
N ALA A 42 19.17 -7.77 -27.95
CA ALA A 42 19.36 -6.87 -29.07
C ALA A 42 19.73 -7.66 -30.32
N PHE A 43 19.13 -7.30 -31.44
CA PHE A 43 19.31 -7.94 -32.74
C PHE A 43 19.64 -6.90 -33.80
N PHE A 44 20.26 -7.35 -34.90
CA PHE A 44 20.54 -6.53 -36.08
C PHE A 44 21.35 -5.26 -35.76
N ASP A 45 22.50 -5.41 -35.13
CA ASP A 45 23.37 -4.28 -34.68
C ASP A 45 22.59 -3.25 -33.85
N ASN A 46 21.83 -3.72 -32.87
CA ASN A 46 20.96 -2.95 -31.96
C ASN A 46 19.77 -2.23 -32.63
N ARG A 47 19.43 -2.62 -33.88
CA ARG A 47 18.24 -2.07 -34.53
C ARG A 47 16.94 -2.51 -33.91
N LEU A 48 16.90 -3.71 -33.33
CA LEU A 48 15.78 -4.22 -32.55
C LEU A 48 16.26 -4.53 -31.14
N ARG A 49 15.65 -3.89 -30.16
CA ARG A 49 15.95 -4.06 -28.75
C ARG A 49 14.68 -4.49 -28.02
N ALA A 50 14.80 -5.44 -27.13
CA ALA A 50 13.70 -5.79 -26.24
C ALA A 50 14.24 -6.07 -24.84
N SER A 51 13.52 -5.60 -23.82
CA SER A 51 13.74 -5.95 -22.44
C SER A 51 12.45 -6.47 -21.84
N PHE A 52 12.57 -7.48 -21.03
CA PHE A 52 11.47 -8.05 -20.24
C PHE A 52 11.93 -8.23 -18.82
N ASP A 53 11.22 -7.63 -17.87
CA ASP A 53 11.44 -7.74 -16.44
C ASP A 53 10.20 -8.28 -15.76
N TRP A 54 10.40 -9.24 -14.88
CA TRP A 54 9.38 -9.74 -13.98
C TRP A 54 9.83 -9.56 -12.54
N TYR A 55 8.91 -9.15 -11.67
CA TYR A 55 9.20 -8.96 -10.27
C TYR A 55 8.06 -9.48 -9.37
N ASN A 56 8.45 -9.87 -8.17
CA ASN A 56 7.56 -10.21 -7.06
C ASN A 56 8.13 -9.62 -5.78
N LYS A 57 7.40 -8.69 -5.17
CA LYS A 57 7.75 -8.01 -3.95
C LYS A 57 6.77 -8.40 -2.85
N TYR A 58 7.25 -9.04 -1.81
CA TYR A 58 6.47 -9.46 -0.66
C TYR A 58 6.89 -8.69 0.57
N THR A 59 5.95 -7.94 1.17
CA THR A 59 6.16 -7.15 2.37
C THR A 59 5.40 -7.77 3.52
N SER A 60 6.09 -8.01 4.63
CA SER A 60 5.53 -8.55 5.87
C SER A 60 5.70 -7.56 7.02
N ASN A 61 4.87 -7.71 8.06
CA ASN A 61 4.86 -6.86 9.24
C ASN A 61 4.62 -5.37 8.91
N ILE A 62 3.74 -5.08 7.97
CA ILE A 62 3.42 -3.72 7.54
C ILE A 62 3.00 -2.88 8.74
N LEU A 63 3.62 -1.72 8.90
CA LEU A 63 3.33 -0.77 9.96
C LEU A 63 2.14 0.11 9.57
N TYR A 64 1.18 0.18 10.46
CA TYR A 64 -0.02 1.00 10.26
C TYR A 64 -0.52 1.60 11.58
N ALA A 65 -0.99 2.84 11.52
CA ALA A 65 -1.65 3.50 12.64
C ALA A 65 -3.11 3.04 12.73
N VAL A 66 -3.34 1.96 13.47
CA VAL A 66 -4.68 1.38 13.64
C VAL A 66 -5.55 2.32 14.47
N PRO A 67 -6.74 2.71 14.00
CA PRO A 67 -7.67 3.48 14.78
C PRO A 67 -8.06 2.75 16.08
N ILE A 68 -8.04 3.47 17.19
CA ILE A 68 -8.46 3.00 18.51
C ILE A 68 -9.49 3.95 19.11
N SER A 69 -10.16 3.51 20.16
CA SER A 69 -11.09 4.37 20.89
C SER A 69 -10.34 5.56 21.51
N GLY A 70 -10.82 6.79 21.24
CA GLY A 70 -10.25 8.04 21.78
C GLY A 70 -10.37 8.20 23.30
N LEU A 71 -11.00 7.25 24.01
CA LEU A 71 -11.15 7.28 25.47
C LEU A 71 -9.81 7.29 26.23
N VAL A 72 -8.73 6.84 25.58
CA VAL A 72 -7.38 6.82 26.16
C VAL A 72 -6.55 8.08 25.82
N GLY A 73 -7.16 9.10 25.20
CA GLY A 73 -6.51 10.36 24.86
C GLY A 73 -5.80 10.39 23.51
N VAL A 74 -5.69 9.25 22.82
CA VAL A 74 -5.16 9.12 21.45
C VAL A 74 -6.11 8.32 20.60
N THR A 75 -6.12 8.59 19.30
CA THR A 75 -7.06 7.99 18.33
C THR A 75 -6.47 6.89 17.49
N SER A 76 -5.16 6.66 17.59
CA SER A 76 -4.49 5.61 16.84
C SER A 76 -3.31 5.02 17.62
N MET A 77 -2.92 3.80 17.24
CA MET A 77 -1.78 3.08 17.77
C MET A 77 -1.05 2.34 16.67
N TRP A 78 0.28 2.44 16.64
CA TRP A 78 1.09 1.72 15.67
C TRP A 78 1.12 0.22 15.93
N LYS A 79 0.80 -0.56 14.91
CA LYS A 79 0.82 -2.03 14.92
C LYS A 79 1.36 -2.58 13.62
N ASN A 80 1.93 -3.78 13.67
CA ASN A 80 2.20 -4.56 12.49
C ASN A 80 0.92 -5.25 12.06
N ILE A 81 0.34 -4.84 10.91
CA ILE A 81 -1.04 -5.22 10.58
C ILE A 81 -1.17 -6.29 9.52
N GLY A 82 -0.10 -6.63 8.81
CA GLY A 82 -0.33 -7.61 7.77
C GLY A 82 0.80 -7.83 6.79
N GLU A 83 0.41 -8.42 5.68
CA GLU A 83 1.30 -8.83 4.61
C GLU A 83 0.72 -8.42 3.26
N MET A 84 1.56 -7.92 2.37
CA MET A 84 1.19 -7.45 1.05
C MET A 84 2.11 -8.04 -0.01
N GLN A 85 1.57 -8.31 -1.17
CA GLN A 85 2.31 -8.74 -2.33
C GLN A 85 2.05 -7.80 -3.51
N ASN A 86 3.14 -7.36 -4.14
CA ASN A 86 3.13 -6.69 -5.43
C ASN A 86 3.89 -7.56 -6.42
N GLN A 87 3.27 -7.91 -7.53
CA GLN A 87 3.91 -8.65 -8.59
C GLN A 87 3.56 -8.02 -9.93
N GLY A 88 4.50 -8.05 -10.85
CA GLY A 88 4.28 -7.45 -12.15
C GLY A 88 5.33 -7.84 -13.16
N PHE A 89 5.13 -7.33 -14.35
CA PHE A 89 6.11 -7.40 -15.42
C PHE A 89 6.17 -6.06 -16.17
N GLU A 90 7.33 -5.82 -16.74
CA GLU A 90 7.60 -4.70 -17.63
C GLU A 90 8.20 -5.24 -18.93
N LEU A 91 7.72 -4.75 -20.05
CA LEU A 91 8.18 -5.11 -21.39
C LEU A 91 8.46 -3.84 -22.15
N SER A 92 9.68 -3.70 -22.66
CA SER A 92 10.07 -2.62 -23.56
C SER A 92 10.52 -3.23 -24.87
N ILE A 93 10.01 -2.71 -25.99
CA ILE A 93 10.42 -3.10 -27.34
C ILE A 93 10.74 -1.84 -28.10
N GLY A 94 11.97 -1.71 -28.56
CA GLY A 94 12.45 -0.58 -29.34
C GLY A 94 13.02 -1.03 -30.69
N GLY A 95 12.75 -0.28 -31.74
CA GLY A 95 13.26 -0.58 -33.05
C GLY A 95 13.58 0.65 -33.91
N ASP A 96 14.71 0.62 -34.62
CA ASP A 96 15.07 1.62 -35.61
C ASP A 96 14.48 1.19 -36.97
N ILE A 97 13.31 1.75 -37.30
CA ILE A 97 12.57 1.40 -38.52
C ILE A 97 13.31 1.91 -39.76
N ILE A 98 13.75 3.16 -39.71
CA ILE A 98 14.56 3.78 -40.76
C ILE A 98 15.84 4.31 -40.11
N ARG A 99 16.97 3.93 -40.65
CA ARG A 99 18.29 4.44 -40.25
C ARG A 99 19.13 4.61 -41.50
N THR A 100 19.07 5.81 -42.05
CA THR A 100 19.84 6.23 -43.25
C THR A 100 20.69 7.45 -42.91
N LYS A 101 21.46 7.95 -43.85
CA LYS A 101 22.29 9.16 -43.67
C LYS A 101 21.43 10.40 -43.38
N ASP A 102 20.25 10.50 -43.96
CA ASP A 102 19.40 11.69 -43.94
C ASP A 102 18.12 11.50 -43.11
N TRP A 103 17.79 10.25 -42.76
CA TRP A 103 16.57 9.92 -42.01
C TRP A 103 16.87 8.90 -40.92
N ASP A 104 16.39 9.20 -39.72
CA ASP A 104 16.37 8.30 -38.57
C ASP A 104 14.97 8.28 -37.99
N TRP A 105 14.37 7.09 -37.93
CA TRP A 105 13.05 6.89 -37.32
C TRP A 105 13.08 5.67 -36.44
N ASN A 106 12.89 5.89 -35.13
CA ASN A 106 12.81 4.85 -34.15
C ASN A 106 11.40 4.82 -33.50
N ILE A 107 11.00 3.65 -33.02
CA ILE A 107 9.78 3.44 -32.26
C ILE A 107 10.16 2.70 -31.00
N GLU A 108 9.59 3.13 -29.88
CA GLU A 108 9.71 2.44 -28.58
C GLU A 108 8.32 2.24 -27.97
N ILE A 109 8.03 1.00 -27.54
CA ILE A 109 6.77 0.60 -26.90
C ILE A 109 7.12 0.06 -25.54
N ASN A 110 6.52 0.64 -24.49
CA ASN A 110 6.67 0.21 -23.10
C ASN A 110 5.31 -0.26 -22.58
N LEU A 111 5.28 -1.49 -22.03
CA LEU A 111 4.11 -2.10 -21.43
C LEU A 111 4.47 -2.49 -20.00
N GLY A 112 3.65 -2.11 -19.06
CA GLY A 112 3.81 -2.49 -17.66
C GLY A 112 2.49 -3.00 -17.07
N HIS A 113 2.59 -4.06 -16.27
CA HIS A 113 1.46 -4.56 -15.50
C HIS A 113 1.89 -4.81 -14.06
N ASN A 114 1.13 -4.26 -13.12
CA ASN A 114 1.33 -4.49 -11.69
C ASN A 114 0.03 -4.99 -11.05
N LYS A 115 0.15 -6.00 -10.21
CA LYS A 115 -0.93 -6.52 -9.38
C LYS A 115 -0.55 -6.43 -7.91
N ASN A 116 -1.26 -5.58 -7.17
CA ASN A 116 -1.17 -5.46 -5.73
C ASN A 116 -2.20 -6.36 -5.06
N LYS A 117 -1.83 -7.02 -3.97
CA LYS A 117 -2.74 -7.84 -3.17
C LYS A 117 -2.36 -7.82 -1.71
N LEU A 118 -3.30 -7.44 -0.86
CA LEU A 118 -3.19 -7.64 0.58
C LEU A 118 -3.39 -9.12 0.90
N LYS A 119 -2.39 -9.76 1.55
CA LYS A 119 -2.42 -11.20 1.84
C LYS A 119 -3.03 -11.50 3.19
N LYS A 120 -2.69 -10.68 4.21
CA LYS A 120 -3.16 -10.84 5.58
C LYS A 120 -3.38 -9.47 6.23
N LEU A 121 -4.29 -9.43 7.17
CA LEU A 121 -4.46 -8.35 8.12
C LEU A 121 -4.31 -8.87 9.55
N TYR A 122 -4.13 -7.95 10.50
CA TYR A 122 -4.14 -8.29 11.92
C TYR A 122 -5.50 -8.89 12.31
N LYS A 123 -5.45 -9.81 13.26
CA LYS A 123 -6.64 -10.46 13.76
C LYS A 123 -7.16 -9.74 15.02
N THR A 124 -8.44 -9.51 15.06
CA THR A 124 -9.16 -9.00 16.24
C THR A 124 -10.10 -10.07 16.77
N LYS A 125 -10.37 -10.04 18.07
CA LYS A 125 -11.42 -10.90 18.64
C LYS A 125 -12.80 -10.35 18.24
N ASN A 126 -13.66 -11.21 17.70
CA ASN A 126 -15.07 -10.91 17.49
C ASN A 126 -15.86 -11.05 18.82
N ALA A 127 -17.16 -10.84 18.78
CA ALA A 127 -18.03 -10.94 19.96
C ALA A 127 -18.02 -12.35 20.58
N GLU A 128 -17.77 -13.38 19.78
CA GLU A 128 -17.67 -14.79 20.19
C GLU A 128 -16.26 -15.18 20.68
N GLY A 129 -15.33 -14.22 20.78
CA GLY A 129 -13.97 -14.44 21.24
C GLY A 129 -13.02 -15.08 20.20
N GLN A 130 -13.46 -15.29 18.97
CA GLN A 130 -12.66 -15.86 17.88
C GLN A 130 -11.78 -14.78 17.25
N PHE A 131 -10.57 -15.16 16.84
CA PHE A 131 -9.67 -14.27 16.11
C PHE A 131 -10.05 -14.23 14.63
N VAL A 132 -10.56 -13.10 14.17
CA VAL A 132 -10.95 -12.86 12.78
C VAL A 132 -10.17 -11.69 12.18
N GLU A 133 -9.86 -11.77 10.88
CA GLU A 133 -9.30 -10.67 10.13
C GLU A 133 -10.42 -9.66 9.82
N LYS A 134 -10.35 -8.48 10.43
CA LYS A 134 -11.36 -7.45 10.24
C LYS A 134 -10.89 -6.45 9.16
N PRO A 135 -11.70 -6.22 8.11
CA PRO A 135 -11.40 -5.18 7.14
C PRO A 135 -11.26 -3.81 7.81
N ILE A 136 -10.30 -3.01 7.36
CA ILE A 136 -10.10 -1.63 7.82
C ILE A 136 -10.74 -0.70 6.81
N ILE A 137 -11.78 0.01 7.21
CA ILE A 137 -12.44 1.00 6.37
C ILE A 137 -11.72 2.33 6.57
N ILE A 138 -11.18 2.88 5.48
CA ILE A 138 -10.52 4.18 5.43
C ILE A 138 -11.53 5.17 4.87
N SER A 139 -11.87 6.19 5.65
CA SER A 139 -12.70 7.30 5.19
C SER A 139 -11.77 8.44 4.81
N ASP A 140 -11.69 8.76 3.53
CA ASP A 140 -11.03 9.97 3.06
C ASP A 140 -11.98 11.14 3.36
N GLY A 141 -11.59 12.04 4.25
CA GLY A 141 -12.41 13.20 4.62
C GLY A 141 -12.68 14.19 3.48
N THR A 142 -12.25 13.89 2.26
CA THR A 142 -12.34 14.73 1.06
C THR A 142 -13.47 14.35 0.11
N SER A 143 -14.25 13.32 0.39
CA SER A 143 -15.38 12.93 -0.45
C SER A 143 -16.49 13.99 -0.37
N ILE A 144 -16.75 14.68 -1.46
CA ILE A 144 -17.82 15.67 -1.62
C ILE A 144 -19.20 15.09 -1.27
N ALA A 145 -19.38 13.79 -1.40
CA ALA A 145 -20.61 13.08 -1.09
C ALA A 145 -20.56 12.34 0.27
N GLY A 146 -19.45 12.41 1.02
CA GLY A 146 -19.29 11.74 2.32
C GLY A 146 -19.34 10.20 2.29
N THR A 147 -19.39 9.58 1.11
CA THR A 147 -19.75 8.17 0.92
C THR A 147 -18.66 7.31 0.30
N ALA A 148 -17.69 7.89 -0.41
CA ALA A 148 -16.59 7.12 -0.98
C ALA A 148 -15.62 6.71 0.14
N LYS A 149 -15.48 5.42 0.31
CA LYS A 149 -14.56 4.81 1.30
C LYS A 149 -13.64 3.85 0.56
N ARG A 150 -12.45 3.69 1.10
CA ARG A 150 -11.54 2.61 0.71
C ARG A 150 -11.53 1.54 1.79
N VAL A 151 -11.21 0.32 1.43
CA VAL A 151 -11.12 -0.79 2.37
C VAL A 151 -9.81 -1.53 2.18
N LEU A 152 -9.16 -1.84 3.29
CA LEU A 152 -8.08 -2.80 3.36
C LEU A 152 -8.69 -4.14 3.75
N GLN A 153 -8.70 -5.08 2.83
CA GLN A 153 -9.26 -6.41 3.03
C GLN A 153 -8.35 -7.48 2.41
N PRO A 154 -8.07 -8.58 3.11
CA PRO A 154 -7.30 -9.69 2.55
C PRO A 154 -7.92 -10.21 1.26
N GLY A 155 -7.06 -10.45 0.28
CA GLY A 155 -7.49 -10.93 -1.04
C GLY A 155 -7.69 -9.83 -2.09
N TYR A 156 -7.78 -8.57 -1.69
CA TYR A 156 -8.02 -7.41 -2.55
C TYR A 156 -6.81 -6.50 -2.63
N PRO A 157 -6.73 -5.61 -3.63
CA PRO A 157 -5.75 -4.51 -3.66
C PRO A 157 -5.92 -3.55 -2.48
N CYS A 158 -4.83 -2.86 -2.10
CA CYS A 158 -4.83 -1.95 -0.95
C CYS A 158 -5.77 -0.76 -1.09
N ASP A 159 -6.07 -0.32 -2.30
CA ASP A 159 -6.93 0.85 -2.56
C ASP A 159 -8.29 0.46 -3.17
N THR A 160 -8.85 -0.65 -2.70
CA THR A 160 -10.16 -1.10 -3.15
C THR A 160 -11.24 -0.17 -2.64
N TYR A 161 -12.11 0.31 -3.53
CA TYR A 161 -13.26 1.12 -3.15
C TYR A 161 -14.29 0.28 -2.39
N TYR A 162 -14.85 0.87 -1.35
CA TYR A 162 -15.92 0.31 -0.56
C TYR A 162 -17.18 1.18 -0.72
N LEU A 163 -17.99 0.84 -1.69
CA LEU A 163 -19.16 1.62 -2.10
C LEU A 163 -20.43 0.78 -1.96
N LYS A 164 -21.54 1.46 -1.84
CA LYS A 164 -22.87 0.81 -1.97
C LYS A 164 -23.11 0.48 -3.43
N GLU A 165 -23.51 -0.73 -3.70
CA GLU A 165 -23.99 -1.13 -5.03
C GLU A 165 -25.38 -0.56 -5.24
N TRP A 166 -25.58 0.07 -6.40
CA TRP A 166 -26.88 0.59 -6.76
C TRP A 166 -27.77 -0.54 -7.31
N ALA A 167 -28.88 -0.80 -6.63
CA ALA A 167 -29.79 -1.91 -6.97
C ALA A 167 -30.89 -1.55 -7.97
N GLY A 168 -30.91 -0.34 -8.49
CA GLY A 168 -31.94 0.13 -9.41
C GLY A 168 -32.97 1.05 -8.74
N VAL A 169 -33.94 1.52 -9.53
CA VAL A 169 -35.11 2.26 -9.06
C VAL A 169 -36.29 1.28 -9.02
N ASN A 170 -37.04 1.28 -7.91
CA ASN A 170 -38.32 0.57 -7.79
C ASN A 170 -39.40 1.37 -8.49
#